data_564a40932c9adeb9010ab71743fe40ab
#
_entry.id   564a40932c9adeb9010ab71743fe40ab
#
_cell.length_a   1.000
_cell.length_b   1.000
_cell.length_c   1.000
_cell.angle_alpha   90.00
_cell.angle_beta   90.00
_cell.angle_gamma   90.00
#
_symmetry.space_group_name_H-M   'P 1'
#
loop_
_entity.id
_entity.type
_entity.pdbx_description
1 polymer ?
#
loop_
_entity_poly.entity_id
_entity_poly.type
_entity_poly.pdbx_seq_one_letter_code
_entity_poly.pdbx_strand_id
1 'polypeptide(L)'
;MSPSGRERILKDIETVDQAVKAEKDVESGYHGVIDENIAYWLAVEEDIVESYTKLVSKTKNKKIITTLTKIIADSKNHIRMLTSINKAFTKIMNDEQRHAKLLESLREEFHK
;
A
#
# COMPACT_ATOMS: atom_id res chain seq x y z
N MET A 1 12.52 -38.55 -22.63
CA MET A 1 11.25 -39.17 -22.25
C MET A 1 10.25 -38.10 -21.84
N SER A 2 9.04 -38.17 -22.39
CA SER A 2 7.98 -37.28 -21.95
C SER A 2 7.55 -37.68 -20.54
N PRO A 3 7.33 -36.74 -19.60
CA PRO A 3 6.81 -37.07 -18.29
C PRO A 3 5.40 -37.67 -18.38
N SER A 4 5.08 -38.57 -17.47
CA SER A 4 3.73 -39.15 -17.40
C SER A 4 2.70 -38.09 -17.10
N GLY A 5 1.43 -38.33 -17.37
CA GLY A 5 0.34 -37.41 -17.05
C GLY A 5 0.30 -37.09 -15.57
N ARG A 6 0.60 -38.06 -14.69
CA ARG A 6 0.67 -37.86 -13.24
C ARG A 6 1.78 -36.90 -12.84
N GLU A 7 2.97 -37.03 -13.46
CA GLU A 7 4.10 -36.15 -13.18
C GLU A 7 3.83 -34.71 -13.60
N ARG A 8 3.14 -34.50 -14.72
CA ARG A 8 2.72 -33.15 -15.17
C ARG A 8 1.78 -32.50 -14.19
N ILE A 9 0.80 -33.24 -13.69
CA ILE A 9 -0.18 -32.76 -12.71
C ILE A 9 0.55 -32.34 -11.42
N LEU A 10 1.49 -33.15 -10.93
CA LEU A 10 2.26 -32.83 -9.73
C LEU A 10 3.10 -31.55 -9.90
N LYS A 11 3.72 -31.36 -11.07
CA LYS A 11 4.47 -30.14 -11.38
C LYS A 11 3.56 -28.90 -11.45
N ASP A 12 2.39 -29.06 -12.02
CA ASP A 12 1.43 -27.96 -12.12
C ASP A 12 0.94 -27.55 -10.73
N ILE A 13 0.64 -28.51 -9.85
CA ILE A 13 0.27 -28.25 -8.47
C ILE A 13 1.38 -27.50 -7.73
N GLU A 14 2.62 -27.93 -7.86
CA GLU A 14 3.79 -27.30 -7.26
C GLU A 14 3.95 -25.86 -7.73
N THR A 15 3.81 -25.61 -9.03
CA THR A 15 3.88 -24.26 -9.61
C THR A 15 2.82 -23.35 -9.02
N VAL A 16 1.58 -23.81 -8.91
CA VAL A 16 0.48 -23.04 -8.32
C VAL A 16 0.73 -22.75 -6.85
N ASP A 17 1.22 -23.74 -6.09
CA ASP A 17 1.54 -23.56 -4.66
C ASP A 17 2.64 -22.53 -4.45
N GLN A 18 3.67 -22.51 -5.29
CA GLN A 18 4.74 -21.50 -5.24
C GLN A 18 4.20 -20.10 -5.54
N ALA A 19 3.30 -19.98 -6.51
CA ALA A 19 2.68 -18.72 -6.87
C ALA A 19 1.80 -18.19 -5.72
N VAL A 20 1.02 -19.04 -5.07
CA VAL A 20 0.20 -18.65 -3.89
C VAL A 20 1.08 -18.11 -2.79
N LYS A 21 2.18 -18.79 -2.49
CA LYS A 21 3.13 -18.35 -1.46
C LYS A 21 3.75 -17.00 -1.82
N ALA A 22 4.16 -16.81 -3.06
CA ALA A 22 4.74 -15.53 -3.52
C ALA A 22 3.76 -14.38 -3.34
N GLU A 23 2.48 -14.55 -3.70
CA GLU A 23 1.46 -13.51 -3.52
C GLU A 23 1.22 -13.16 -2.04
N LYS A 24 1.21 -14.17 -1.17
CA LYS A 24 1.07 -13.95 0.28
C LYS A 24 2.26 -13.22 0.88
N ASP A 25 3.47 -13.52 0.42
CA ASP A 25 4.69 -12.84 0.87
C ASP A 25 4.70 -11.36 0.45
N VAL A 26 4.25 -11.06 -0.77
CA VAL A 26 4.12 -9.68 -1.26
C VAL A 26 3.09 -8.91 -0.44
N GLU A 27 1.93 -9.49 -0.18
CA GLU A 27 0.88 -8.89 0.65
C GLU A 27 1.39 -8.55 2.05
N SER A 28 2.08 -9.48 2.71
CA SER A 28 2.69 -9.25 4.03
C SER A 28 3.69 -8.11 4.01
N GLY A 29 4.53 -8.04 2.97
CA GLY A 29 5.53 -6.99 2.83
C GLY A 29 4.89 -5.61 2.71
N TYR A 30 3.87 -5.47 1.87
CA TYR A 30 3.14 -4.22 1.72
C TYR A 30 2.42 -3.81 3.01
N HIS A 31 1.79 -4.76 3.69
CA HIS A 31 1.07 -4.48 4.92
C HIS A 31 1.98 -3.88 6.01
N GLY A 32 3.18 -4.45 6.19
CA GLY A 32 4.13 -3.97 7.19
C GLY A 32 4.71 -2.58 6.89
N VAL A 33 4.97 -2.26 5.61
CA VAL A 33 5.59 -0.98 5.22
C VAL A 33 4.58 0.16 5.16
N ILE A 34 3.37 -0.11 4.68
CA ILE A 34 2.39 0.93 4.37
C ILE A 34 1.63 1.42 5.60
N ASP A 35 1.11 0.48 6.40
CA ASP A 35 0.20 0.83 7.50
C ASP A 35 0.90 1.63 8.60
N GLU A 36 2.17 1.34 8.90
CA GLU A 36 2.90 2.03 9.96
C GLU A 36 3.48 3.37 9.51
N ASN A 37 4.14 3.41 8.36
CA ASN A 37 4.89 4.59 7.93
C ASN A 37 4.00 5.67 7.32
N ILE A 38 3.09 5.31 6.45
CA ILE A 38 2.22 6.30 5.77
C ILE A 38 1.23 6.91 6.75
N ALA A 39 0.63 6.11 7.64
CA ALA A 39 -0.28 6.61 8.66
C ALA A 39 0.44 7.58 9.59
N TYR A 40 1.67 7.28 9.99
CA TYR A 40 2.49 8.16 10.81
C TYR A 40 2.80 9.48 10.08
N TRP A 41 3.26 9.42 8.84
CA TRP A 41 3.59 10.61 8.06
C TRP A 41 2.37 11.47 7.78
N LEU A 42 1.22 10.88 7.50
CA LEU A 42 -0.05 11.61 7.34
C LEU A 42 -0.41 12.35 8.63
N ALA A 43 -0.30 11.70 9.78
CA ALA A 43 -0.59 12.32 11.08
C ALA A 43 0.34 13.51 11.34
N VAL A 44 1.62 13.39 11.03
CA VAL A 44 2.60 14.48 11.18
C VAL A 44 2.25 15.67 10.29
N GLU A 45 1.92 15.42 9.01
CA GLU A 45 1.56 16.49 8.07
C GLU A 45 0.24 17.17 8.46
N GLU A 46 -0.76 16.40 8.89
CA GLU A 46 -2.03 16.96 9.38
C GLU A 46 -1.82 17.82 10.62
N ASP A 47 -0.96 17.41 11.53
CA ASP A 47 -0.60 18.16 12.72
C ASP A 47 0.06 19.50 12.37
N ILE A 48 0.96 19.51 11.40
CA ILE A 48 1.60 20.73 10.88
C ILE A 48 0.54 21.69 10.35
N VAL A 49 -0.38 21.21 9.51
CA VAL A 49 -1.44 22.03 8.93
C VAL A 49 -2.31 22.63 10.03
N GLU A 50 -2.73 21.83 10.99
CA GLU A 50 -3.57 22.30 12.10
C GLU A 50 -2.85 23.31 12.98
N SER A 51 -1.63 22.99 13.43
CA SER A 51 -0.85 23.84 14.34
C SER A 51 -0.48 25.17 13.69
N TYR A 52 -0.03 25.14 12.44
CA TYR A 52 0.39 26.34 11.73
C TYR A 52 -0.80 27.23 11.34
N THR A 53 -1.94 26.63 11.01
CA THR A 53 -3.16 27.39 10.77
C THR A 53 -3.58 28.18 12.02
N LYS A 54 -3.46 27.58 13.20
CA LYS A 54 -3.71 28.29 14.47
C LYS A 54 -2.72 29.43 14.70
N LEU A 55 -1.44 29.21 14.41
CA LEU A 55 -0.42 30.25 14.55
C LEU A 55 -0.68 31.43 13.62
N VAL A 56 -1.04 31.19 12.37
CA VAL A 56 -1.39 32.24 11.41
C VAL A 56 -2.54 33.07 11.90
N SER A 57 -3.54 32.48 12.54
CA SER A 57 -4.70 33.20 13.07
C SER A 57 -4.36 34.10 14.26
N LYS A 58 -3.23 33.86 14.93
CA LYS A 58 -2.83 34.59 16.15
C LYS A 58 -1.80 35.67 15.91
N THR A 59 -1.14 35.72 14.76
CA THR A 59 -0.10 36.69 14.45
C THR A 59 -0.57 37.73 13.46
N LYS A 60 -0.05 38.97 13.58
CA LYS A 60 -0.26 40.02 12.59
C LYS A 60 1.00 40.29 11.77
N ASN A 61 2.07 39.58 12.03
CA ASN A 61 3.32 39.73 11.31
C ASN A 61 3.21 39.11 9.92
N LYS A 62 3.25 39.97 8.88
CA LYS A 62 3.08 39.53 7.48
C LYS A 62 4.11 38.53 7.02
N LYS A 63 5.35 38.68 7.47
CA LYS A 63 6.45 37.76 7.08
C LYS A 63 6.23 36.35 7.65
N ILE A 64 5.77 36.27 8.90
CA ILE A 64 5.41 35.01 9.55
C ILE A 64 4.22 34.40 8.83
N ILE A 65 3.18 35.17 8.54
CA ILE A 65 1.97 34.70 7.84
C ILE A 65 2.35 34.12 6.47
N THR A 66 3.16 34.86 5.70
CA THR A 66 3.59 34.42 4.36
C THR A 66 4.36 33.12 4.42
N THR A 67 5.32 33.01 5.35
CA THR A 67 6.15 31.82 5.50
C THR A 67 5.33 30.60 5.93
N LEU A 68 4.49 30.76 6.97
CA LEU A 68 3.65 29.66 7.46
C LEU A 68 2.62 29.23 6.42
N THR A 69 2.03 30.17 5.68
CA THR A 69 1.06 29.86 4.62
C THR A 69 1.69 29.01 3.52
N LYS A 70 2.95 29.29 3.15
CA LYS A 70 3.72 28.46 2.21
C LYS A 70 3.90 27.05 2.72
N ILE A 71 4.32 26.92 3.98
CA ILE A 71 4.54 25.59 4.59
C ILE A 71 3.22 24.82 4.67
N ILE A 72 2.13 25.47 5.04
CA ILE A 72 0.80 24.85 5.08
C ILE A 72 0.40 24.33 3.70
N ALA A 73 0.63 25.11 2.65
CA ALA A 73 0.31 24.68 1.28
C ALA A 73 1.13 23.46 0.87
N ASP A 74 2.42 23.42 1.19
CA ASP A 74 3.28 22.28 0.90
C ASP A 74 2.84 21.04 1.69
N SER A 75 2.51 21.20 2.98
CA SER A 75 2.03 20.09 3.81
C SER A 75 0.71 19.52 3.31
N LYS A 76 -0.22 20.35 2.87
CA LYS A 76 -1.47 19.89 2.23
C LYS A 76 -1.21 19.10 0.96
N ASN A 77 -0.21 19.52 0.18
CA ASN A 77 0.20 18.77 -1.02
C ASN A 77 0.82 17.43 -0.65
N HIS A 78 1.65 17.39 0.39
CA HIS A 78 2.22 16.14 0.91
C HIS A 78 1.13 15.17 1.37
N ILE A 79 0.09 15.66 2.04
CA ILE A 79 -1.06 14.83 2.43
C ILE A 79 -1.71 14.19 1.21
N ARG A 80 -1.92 14.96 0.12
CA ARG A 80 -2.48 14.43 -1.12
C ARG A 80 -1.58 13.35 -1.73
N MET A 81 -0.28 13.58 -1.74
CA MET A 81 0.69 12.62 -2.27
C MET A 81 0.70 11.34 -1.46
N LEU A 82 0.77 11.44 -0.13
CA LEU A 82 0.75 10.29 0.77
C LEU A 82 -0.57 9.51 0.66
N THR A 83 -1.70 10.22 0.54
CA THR A 83 -3.00 9.59 0.34
C THR A 83 -3.05 8.84 -0.99
N SER A 84 -2.48 9.40 -2.05
CA SER A 84 -2.41 8.74 -3.36
C SER A 84 -1.54 7.49 -3.32
N ILE A 85 -0.40 7.54 -2.63
CA ILE A 85 0.47 6.38 -2.42
C ILE A 85 -0.28 5.29 -1.66
N ASN A 86 -0.97 5.67 -0.59
CA ASN A 86 -1.75 4.73 0.21
C ASN A 86 -2.85 4.05 -0.63
N LYS A 87 -3.55 4.80 -1.47
CA LYS A 87 -4.55 4.25 -2.39
C LYS A 87 -3.93 3.28 -3.40
N ALA A 88 -2.78 3.64 -3.98
CA ALA A 88 -2.07 2.79 -4.93
C ALA A 88 -1.67 1.47 -4.27
N PHE A 89 -1.09 1.52 -3.09
CA PHE A 89 -0.71 0.31 -2.35
C PHE A 89 -1.91 -0.53 -1.94
N THR A 90 -3.01 0.09 -1.50
CA THR A 90 -4.25 -0.62 -1.18
C THR A 90 -4.78 -1.36 -2.40
N LYS A 91 -4.74 -0.72 -3.58
CA LYS A 91 -5.15 -1.37 -4.82
C LYS A 91 -4.26 -2.57 -5.15
N ILE A 92 -2.94 -2.41 -4.99
CA ILE A 92 -1.99 -3.51 -5.22
C ILE A 92 -2.28 -4.67 -4.27
N MET A 93 -2.48 -4.40 -2.99
CA MET A 93 -2.81 -5.44 -2.00
C MET A 93 -4.12 -6.17 -2.36
N ASN A 94 -5.14 -5.44 -2.78
CA ASN A 94 -6.40 -6.04 -3.20
C ASN A 94 -6.21 -6.92 -4.44
N ASP A 95 -5.39 -6.47 -5.39
CA ASP A 95 -5.05 -7.25 -6.58
C ASP A 95 -4.31 -8.54 -6.21
N GLU A 96 -3.34 -8.46 -5.26
CA GLU A 96 -2.61 -9.64 -4.78
C GLU A 96 -3.53 -10.64 -4.08
N GLN A 97 -4.48 -10.17 -3.29
CA GLN A 97 -5.48 -11.04 -2.65
C GLN A 97 -6.36 -11.73 -3.69
N ARG A 98 -6.76 -11.02 -4.74
CA ARG A 98 -7.53 -11.59 -5.85
C ARG A 98 -6.71 -12.65 -6.58
N HIS A 99 -5.44 -12.36 -6.85
CA HIS A 99 -4.52 -13.32 -7.48
C HIS A 99 -4.41 -14.60 -6.65
N ALA A 100 -4.25 -14.46 -5.33
CA ALA A 100 -4.17 -15.61 -4.43
C ALA A 100 -5.43 -16.48 -4.51
N LYS A 101 -6.62 -15.85 -4.53
CA LYS A 101 -7.89 -16.57 -4.67
C LYS A 101 -8.02 -17.30 -5.99
N LEU A 102 -7.61 -16.67 -7.08
CA LEU A 102 -7.60 -17.29 -8.41
C LEU A 102 -6.70 -18.52 -8.44
N LEU A 103 -5.51 -18.41 -7.84
CA LEU A 103 -4.54 -19.52 -7.77
C LEU A 103 -5.03 -20.63 -6.86
N GLU A 104 -5.69 -20.31 -5.74
CA GLU A 104 -6.29 -21.31 -4.86
C GLU A 104 -7.42 -22.08 -5.56
N SER A 105 -8.26 -21.40 -6.32
CA SER A 105 -9.30 -22.02 -7.12
C SER A 105 -8.70 -22.95 -8.17
N LEU A 106 -7.63 -22.54 -8.83
CA LEU A 106 -6.93 -23.35 -9.80
C LEU A 106 -6.32 -24.61 -9.14
N ARG A 107 -5.72 -24.42 -7.96
CA ARG A 107 -5.15 -25.54 -7.18
C ARG A 107 -6.22 -26.58 -6.83
N GLU A 108 -7.40 -26.13 -6.43
CA GLU A 108 -8.52 -27.01 -6.10
C GLU A 108 -8.94 -27.88 -7.29
N GLU A 109 -8.89 -27.33 -8.50
CA GLU A 109 -9.20 -28.10 -9.71
C GLU A 109 -8.23 -29.26 -9.92
N PHE A 110 -6.95 -29.09 -9.57
CA PHE A 110 -5.95 -30.16 -9.70
C PHE A 110 -6.06 -31.20 -8.59
N HIS A 111 -6.72 -30.91 -7.48
CA HIS A 111 -6.89 -31.84 -6.35
C HIS A 111 -8.21 -32.63 -6.41
N LYS A 112 -9.03 -32.41 -7.42
CA LYS A 112 -10.21 -33.23 -7.68
C LYS A 112 -9.81 -34.54 -8.43
#